data_bc57f45662a6e77dfb0113cdff459f31
#
_entry.id   bc57f45662a6e77dfb0113cdff459f31
#
_cell.length_a   1.000
_cell.length_b   1.000
_cell.length_c   1.000
_cell.angle_alpha   90.00
_cell.angle_beta   90.00
_cell.angle_gamma   90.00
#
_symmetry.space_group_name_H-M   'P 1'
#
loop_
_entity.id
_entity.type
_entity.pdbx_description
1 polymer ?
#
loop_
_entity_poly.entity_id
_entity_poly.type
_entity_poly.pdbx_seq_one_letter_code
_entity_poly.pdbx_strand_id
1 'polypeptide(L)'
;TRPSVIVIMNESWWNTDNITGSNVTFSSDPMEIYRKLEKSCSSGCLTTNLFCGGTIGSETEFLTGLNTKYFTSYTSIASALEKRKVPSIVDYFNALDYDTVAIHPYDGNFYGRSTMYSALGFDQIVFEDDMDYTDIYSCYISDESLARQIIKEYEENPAEQKFIYAVSIGNHI
;
A
#
# COMPACT_ATOMS: atom_id res chain seq x y z
N THR A 1 -23.69 -5.89 10.27
CA THR A 1 -22.84 -4.95 9.51
C THR A 1 -21.49 -5.60 9.28
N ARG A 2 -20.98 -5.57 8.07
CA ARG A 2 -19.63 -6.03 7.74
C ARG A 2 -18.63 -4.93 8.14
N PRO A 3 -17.41 -5.24 8.61
CA PRO A 3 -16.42 -4.23 8.92
C PRO A 3 -15.82 -3.63 7.65
N SER A 4 -15.43 -2.36 7.68
CA SER A 4 -14.50 -1.81 6.69
C SER A 4 -13.13 -2.44 6.85
N VAL A 5 -12.37 -2.52 5.76
CA VAL A 5 -11.03 -3.09 5.73
C VAL A 5 -10.03 -2.06 5.20
N ILE A 6 -9.02 -1.78 6.00
CA ILE A 6 -7.94 -0.85 5.62
C ILE A 6 -6.64 -1.65 5.56
N VAL A 7 -5.97 -1.61 4.44
CA VAL A 7 -4.68 -2.24 4.22
C VAL A 7 -3.65 -1.17 3.92
N ILE A 8 -2.57 -1.14 4.69
CA ILE A 8 -1.49 -0.18 4.50
C ILE A 8 -0.21 -0.97 4.21
N MET A 9 0.38 -0.74 3.05
CA MET A 9 1.69 -1.22 2.69
C MET A 9 2.71 -0.11 2.95
N ASN A 10 3.52 -0.29 3.99
CA ASN A 10 4.59 0.65 4.31
C ASN A 10 5.80 0.37 3.42
N GLU A 11 5.91 1.10 2.30
CA GLU A 11 7.02 0.95 1.36
C GLU A 11 8.35 1.31 2.03
N SER A 12 9.38 0.52 1.75
CA SER A 12 10.74 0.72 2.29
C SER A 12 10.83 0.78 3.82
N TRP A 13 9.79 0.35 4.54
CA TRP A 13 9.85 0.22 5.98
C TRP A 13 10.74 -0.95 6.39
N TRP A 14 11.60 -0.73 7.37
CA TRP A 14 12.54 -1.74 7.82
C TRP A 14 12.55 -1.87 9.34
N ASN A 15 12.51 -3.11 9.83
CA ASN A 15 12.66 -3.36 11.25
C ASN A 15 14.14 -3.15 11.66
N THR A 16 14.38 -2.10 12.44
CA THR A 16 15.73 -1.72 12.89
C THR A 16 16.39 -2.76 13.79
N ASP A 17 15.62 -3.68 14.40
CA ASP A 17 16.18 -4.80 15.19
C ASP A 17 16.98 -5.78 14.32
N ASN A 18 16.75 -5.77 12.99
CA ASN A 18 17.48 -6.59 12.04
C ASN A 18 18.82 -5.98 11.62
N ILE A 19 19.17 -4.76 12.09
CA ILE A 19 20.46 -4.14 11.84
C ILE A 19 21.51 -4.80 12.75
N THR A 20 22.19 -5.81 12.21
CA THR A 20 23.25 -6.52 12.93
C THR A 20 24.63 -6.10 12.42
N GLY A 21 25.61 -6.02 13.31
CA GLY A 21 27.01 -5.74 12.96
C GLY A 21 27.30 -4.30 12.56
N SER A 22 26.38 -3.35 12.79
CA SER A 22 26.57 -1.92 12.56
C SER A 22 26.88 -1.19 13.86
N ASN A 23 27.56 -0.05 13.76
CA ASN A 23 27.78 0.89 14.87
C ASN A 23 26.66 1.92 14.98
N VAL A 24 25.46 1.60 14.47
CA VAL A 24 24.30 2.51 14.50
C VAL A 24 23.69 2.45 15.90
N THR A 25 23.55 3.62 16.51
CA THR A 25 22.81 3.82 17.76
C THR A 25 21.70 4.80 17.54
N PHE A 26 20.55 4.55 18.14
CA PHE A 26 19.40 5.43 18.06
C PHE A 26 19.29 6.25 19.35
N SER A 27 18.98 7.53 19.23
CA SER A 27 18.75 8.42 20.40
C SER A 27 17.43 8.10 21.11
N SER A 28 16.50 7.47 20.43
CA SER A 28 15.23 6.95 20.97
C SER A 28 14.91 5.63 20.26
N ASP A 29 14.04 4.83 20.84
CA ASP A 29 13.62 3.57 20.24
C ASP A 29 12.71 3.81 19.01
N PRO A 30 13.18 3.56 17.78
CA PRO A 30 12.36 3.78 16.58
C PRO A 30 11.26 2.74 16.41
N MET A 31 11.31 1.63 17.16
CA MET A 31 10.38 0.51 17.04
C MET A 31 9.35 0.44 18.19
N GLU A 32 9.28 1.47 19.05
CA GLU A 32 8.43 1.42 20.25
C GLU A 32 6.96 1.16 19.91
N ILE A 33 6.40 1.89 18.93
CA ILE A 33 5.00 1.74 18.53
C ILE A 33 4.77 0.38 17.87
N TYR A 34 5.67 -0.04 16.99
CA TYR A 34 5.60 -1.34 16.32
C TYR A 34 5.54 -2.49 17.35
N ARG A 35 6.43 -2.49 18.34
CA ARG A 35 6.45 -3.51 19.40
C ARG A 35 5.19 -3.49 20.29
N LYS A 36 4.57 -2.33 20.47
CA LYS A 36 3.27 -2.25 21.14
C LYS A 36 2.17 -2.92 20.33
N LEU A 37 2.16 -2.69 19.01
CA LEU A 37 1.20 -3.32 18.09
C LEU A 37 1.43 -4.84 18.01
N GLU A 38 2.67 -5.30 17.89
CA GLU A 38 2.98 -6.74 17.89
C GLU A 38 2.45 -7.49 19.12
N LYS A 39 2.47 -6.83 20.28
CA LYS A 39 1.99 -7.43 21.54
C LYS A 39 0.47 -7.44 21.66
N SER A 40 -0.22 -6.55 20.98
CA SER A 40 -1.67 -6.34 21.10
C SER A 40 -2.47 -6.84 19.90
N CYS A 41 -1.82 -7.11 18.78
CA CYS A 41 -2.45 -7.52 17.53
C CYS A 41 -1.83 -8.82 17.02
N SER A 42 -2.47 -9.43 16.03
CA SER A 42 -1.87 -10.56 15.30
C SER A 42 -0.69 -10.06 14.47
N SER A 43 0.43 -10.74 14.54
CA SER A 43 1.65 -10.43 13.79
C SER A 43 2.25 -11.68 13.16
N GLY A 44 3.06 -11.50 12.12
CA GLY A 44 3.73 -12.60 11.43
C GLY A 44 4.65 -12.10 10.32
N CYS A 45 5.38 -13.03 9.70
CA CYS A 45 6.26 -12.75 8.57
C CYS A 45 5.64 -13.27 7.27
N LEU A 46 5.68 -12.45 6.23
CA LEU A 46 5.35 -12.83 4.86
C LEU A 46 6.62 -12.84 4.02
N THR A 47 6.76 -13.85 3.17
CA THR A 47 7.83 -13.90 2.17
C THR A 47 7.25 -13.49 0.82
N THR A 48 7.83 -12.48 0.20
CA THR A 48 7.50 -12.07 -1.19
C THR A 48 8.52 -12.65 -2.17
N ASN A 49 8.16 -12.74 -3.45
CA ASN A 49 9.06 -13.21 -4.50
C ASN A 49 9.96 -12.08 -5.07
N LEU A 50 9.99 -10.94 -4.42
CA LEU A 50 10.73 -9.78 -4.88
C LEU A 50 12.10 -9.69 -4.24
N PHE A 51 13.04 -9.18 -5.01
CA PHE A 51 14.39 -8.90 -4.57
C PHE A 51 14.82 -7.50 -5.03
N CYS A 52 15.37 -6.70 -4.10
CA CYS A 52 15.92 -5.36 -4.40
C CYS A 52 14.92 -4.38 -5.04
N GLY A 53 13.79 -4.14 -4.40
CA GLY A 53 12.82 -3.12 -4.85
C GLY A 53 11.68 -3.68 -5.71
N GLY A 54 10.93 -2.78 -6.37
CA GLY A 54 9.80 -3.17 -7.18
C GLY A 54 8.53 -3.45 -6.38
N THR A 55 8.17 -2.55 -5.48
CA THR A 55 6.97 -2.62 -4.60
C THR A 55 5.70 -2.98 -5.36
N ILE A 56 5.57 -2.53 -6.62
CA ILE A 56 4.47 -2.89 -7.51
C ILE A 56 4.25 -4.41 -7.64
N GLY A 57 5.31 -5.19 -7.53
CA GLY A 57 5.21 -6.66 -7.52
C GLY A 57 4.55 -7.18 -6.24
N SER A 58 4.93 -6.68 -5.05
CA SER A 58 4.27 -7.03 -3.78
C SER A 58 2.81 -6.61 -3.78
N GLU A 59 2.50 -5.43 -4.31
CA GLU A 59 1.14 -4.95 -4.51
C GLU A 59 0.33 -5.92 -5.38
N THR A 60 0.91 -6.32 -6.50
CA THR A 60 0.28 -7.29 -7.42
C THR A 60 0.02 -8.64 -6.75
N GLU A 61 1.02 -9.17 -6.03
CA GLU A 61 0.88 -10.43 -5.30
C GLU A 61 -0.23 -10.36 -4.24
N PHE A 62 -0.28 -9.25 -3.50
CA PHE A 62 -1.32 -9.04 -2.50
C PHE A 62 -2.72 -8.90 -3.12
N LEU A 63 -2.86 -8.04 -4.15
CA LEU A 63 -4.15 -7.71 -4.74
C LEU A 63 -4.74 -8.84 -5.60
N THR A 64 -3.89 -9.69 -6.20
CA THR A 64 -4.33 -10.70 -7.17
C THR A 64 -4.02 -12.16 -6.79
N GLY A 65 -3.12 -12.37 -5.83
CA GLY A 65 -2.60 -13.71 -5.53
C GLY A 65 -1.66 -14.28 -6.61
N LEU A 66 -1.35 -13.52 -7.66
CA LEU A 66 -0.42 -13.96 -8.71
C LEU A 66 1.02 -13.94 -8.21
N ASN A 67 1.80 -14.92 -8.61
CA ASN A 67 3.23 -14.94 -8.31
C ASN A 67 4.01 -14.12 -9.35
N THR A 68 4.62 -13.02 -8.90
CA THR A 68 5.29 -12.05 -9.78
C THR A 68 6.55 -12.58 -10.44
N LYS A 69 7.13 -13.70 -10.00
CA LYS A 69 8.25 -14.36 -10.68
C LYS A 69 7.98 -14.75 -12.14
N TYR A 70 6.70 -14.81 -12.54
CA TYR A 70 6.31 -15.13 -13.91
C TYR A 70 6.23 -13.90 -14.82
N PHE A 71 6.40 -12.70 -14.28
CA PHE A 71 6.46 -11.47 -15.08
C PHE A 71 7.91 -11.20 -15.50
N THR A 72 8.10 -10.74 -16.72
CA THR A 72 9.43 -10.48 -17.27
C THR A 72 10.10 -9.22 -16.71
N SER A 73 9.30 -8.26 -16.27
CA SER A 73 9.76 -7.04 -15.57
C SER A 73 8.62 -6.41 -14.79
N TYR A 74 8.94 -5.58 -13.81
CA TYR A 74 7.95 -4.83 -13.04
C TYR A 74 7.15 -3.84 -13.89
N THR A 75 7.78 -3.24 -14.91
CA THR A 75 7.14 -2.33 -15.86
C THR A 75 6.12 -3.00 -16.76
N SER A 76 6.15 -4.33 -16.88
CA SER A 76 5.18 -5.09 -17.67
C SER A 76 3.93 -5.50 -16.90
N ILE A 77 3.92 -5.38 -15.57
CA ILE A 77 2.82 -5.83 -14.72
C ILE A 77 1.53 -5.06 -15.04
N ALA A 78 1.57 -3.73 -14.95
CA ALA A 78 0.39 -2.89 -15.22
C ALA A 78 -0.20 -3.15 -16.61
N SER A 79 0.64 -3.20 -17.63
CA SER A 79 0.23 -3.50 -19.02
C SER A 79 -0.32 -4.91 -19.20
N ALA A 80 0.16 -5.90 -18.42
CA ALA A 80 -0.37 -7.25 -18.48
C ALA A 80 -1.76 -7.35 -17.83
N LEU A 81 -1.97 -6.66 -16.72
CA LEU A 81 -3.25 -6.61 -16.02
C LEU A 81 -4.30 -5.83 -16.82
N GLU A 82 -3.91 -4.75 -17.48
CA GLU A 82 -4.78 -4.02 -18.41
C GLU A 82 -5.30 -4.89 -19.56
N LYS A 83 -4.43 -5.74 -20.11
CA LYS A 83 -4.78 -6.59 -21.26
C LYS A 83 -5.58 -7.84 -20.91
N ARG A 84 -5.57 -8.25 -19.65
CA ARG A 84 -6.23 -9.47 -19.20
C ARG A 84 -6.88 -9.21 -17.84
N LYS A 85 -8.20 -9.36 -17.79
CA LYS A 85 -8.89 -9.33 -16.51
C LYS A 85 -8.38 -10.50 -15.65
N VAL A 86 -7.87 -10.14 -14.47
CA VAL A 86 -7.37 -11.08 -13.46
C VAL A 86 -8.25 -10.92 -12.23
N PRO A 87 -8.77 -12.01 -11.65
CA PRO A 87 -9.48 -11.93 -10.39
C PRO A 87 -8.61 -11.29 -9.31
N SER A 88 -9.21 -10.43 -8.50
CA SER A 88 -8.52 -9.66 -7.47
C SER A 88 -9.32 -9.60 -6.17
N ILE A 89 -8.66 -9.21 -5.09
CA ILE A 89 -9.35 -8.90 -3.84
C ILE A 89 -10.28 -7.68 -4.01
N VAL A 90 -9.99 -6.80 -4.96
CA VAL A 90 -10.84 -5.64 -5.30
C VAL A 90 -12.16 -6.12 -5.88
N ASP A 91 -12.12 -7.06 -6.87
CA ASP A 91 -13.34 -7.68 -7.40
C ASP A 91 -14.19 -8.32 -6.30
N TYR A 92 -13.54 -8.95 -5.30
CA TYR A 92 -14.25 -9.57 -4.18
C TYR A 92 -14.99 -8.53 -3.33
N PHE A 93 -14.36 -7.41 -3.01
CA PHE A 93 -14.98 -6.35 -2.23
C PHE A 93 -16.07 -5.63 -3.02
N ASN A 94 -15.84 -5.35 -4.31
CA ASN A 94 -16.86 -4.77 -5.20
C ASN A 94 -18.12 -5.68 -5.30
N ALA A 95 -17.93 -7.00 -5.39
CA ALA A 95 -19.04 -7.96 -5.40
C ALA A 95 -19.82 -8.02 -4.06
N LEU A 96 -19.28 -7.45 -3.00
CA LEU A 96 -19.92 -7.32 -1.69
C LEU A 96 -20.47 -5.91 -1.42
N ASP A 97 -20.53 -5.06 -2.44
CA ASP A 97 -20.98 -3.67 -2.37
C ASP A 97 -20.14 -2.81 -1.39
N TYR A 98 -18.82 -3.03 -1.35
CA TYR A 98 -17.88 -2.15 -0.69
C TYR A 98 -17.49 -1.02 -1.65
N ASP A 99 -17.29 0.16 -1.09
CA ASP A 99 -16.64 1.27 -1.76
C ASP A 99 -15.11 1.03 -1.73
N THR A 100 -14.48 0.89 -2.88
CA THR A 100 -13.07 0.48 -2.98
C THR A 100 -12.17 1.65 -3.36
N VAL A 101 -11.17 1.94 -2.50
CA VAL A 101 -10.30 3.11 -2.64
C VAL A 101 -8.83 2.68 -2.65
N ALA A 102 -8.07 3.13 -3.66
CA ALA A 102 -6.61 3.01 -3.68
C ALA A 102 -5.96 4.37 -3.41
N ILE A 103 -4.95 4.43 -2.55
CA ILE A 103 -4.26 5.68 -2.19
C ILE A 103 -2.74 5.47 -2.31
N HIS A 104 -2.07 6.36 -3.07
CA HIS A 104 -0.61 6.39 -3.14
C HIS A 104 -0.13 7.84 -3.24
N PRO A 105 0.61 8.37 -2.24
CA PRO A 105 1.02 9.76 -2.17
C PRO A 105 2.22 10.08 -3.09
N TYR A 106 2.13 9.68 -4.34
CA TYR A 106 3.13 9.92 -5.38
C TYR A 106 2.50 9.87 -6.78
N ASP A 107 3.31 10.15 -7.84
CA ASP A 107 2.88 10.10 -9.23
C ASP A 107 2.28 8.73 -9.61
N GLY A 108 1.04 8.74 -10.06
CA GLY A 108 0.32 7.55 -10.49
C GLY A 108 0.93 6.83 -11.70
N ASN A 109 1.80 7.51 -12.47
CA ASN A 109 2.54 6.89 -13.56
C ASN A 109 3.73 6.08 -13.08
N PHE A 110 4.19 6.32 -11.85
CA PHE A 110 5.30 5.56 -11.29
C PHE A 110 4.93 4.08 -11.16
N TYR A 111 5.69 3.22 -11.79
CA TYR A 111 5.37 1.80 -12.02
C TYR A 111 4.06 1.52 -12.78
N GLY A 112 3.37 2.54 -13.30
CA GLY A 112 2.08 2.38 -13.98
C GLY A 112 0.93 2.04 -13.03
N ARG A 113 0.98 2.51 -11.79
CA ARG A 113 -0.07 2.26 -10.77
C ARG A 113 -1.45 2.73 -11.20
N SER A 114 -1.54 3.88 -11.87
CA SER A 114 -2.81 4.38 -12.42
C SER A 114 -3.48 3.37 -13.34
N THR A 115 -2.71 2.77 -14.25
CA THR A 115 -3.18 1.70 -15.14
C THR A 115 -3.55 0.44 -14.37
N MET A 116 -2.70 0.03 -13.41
CA MET A 116 -2.93 -1.19 -12.62
C MET A 116 -4.19 -1.08 -11.75
N TYR A 117 -4.33 -0.01 -10.98
CA TYR A 117 -5.48 0.15 -10.08
C TYR A 117 -6.79 0.29 -10.85
N SER A 118 -6.78 0.99 -12.00
CA SER A 118 -7.93 1.04 -12.90
C SER A 118 -8.29 -0.33 -13.46
N ALA A 119 -7.30 -1.11 -13.89
CA ALA A 119 -7.52 -2.46 -14.41
C ALA A 119 -8.05 -3.44 -13.35
N LEU A 120 -7.68 -3.26 -12.07
CA LEU A 120 -8.18 -4.03 -10.94
C LEU A 120 -9.58 -3.60 -10.49
N GLY A 121 -10.07 -2.44 -10.96
CA GLY A 121 -11.45 -1.99 -10.74
C GLY A 121 -11.70 -1.32 -9.40
N PHE A 122 -10.71 -0.57 -8.85
CA PHE A 122 -10.99 0.34 -7.75
C PHE A 122 -11.97 1.43 -8.16
N ASP A 123 -12.95 1.75 -7.32
CA ASP A 123 -13.95 2.78 -7.57
C ASP A 123 -13.33 4.18 -7.51
N GLN A 124 -12.39 4.38 -6.58
CA GLN A 124 -11.67 5.62 -6.41
C GLN A 124 -10.16 5.37 -6.35
N ILE A 125 -9.39 6.26 -6.98
CA ILE A 125 -7.92 6.22 -6.95
C ILE A 125 -7.43 7.63 -6.60
N VAL A 126 -6.62 7.74 -5.55
CA VAL A 126 -6.09 9.00 -5.01
C VAL A 126 -4.57 8.98 -5.13
N PHE A 127 -4.03 9.83 -5.99
CA PHE A 127 -2.59 10.08 -6.12
C PHE A 127 -2.20 11.43 -5.50
N GLU A 128 -0.92 11.78 -5.53
CA GLU A 128 -0.41 13.01 -4.91
C GLU A 128 -1.18 14.28 -5.30
N ASP A 129 -1.58 14.40 -6.57
CA ASP A 129 -2.32 15.56 -7.08
C ASP A 129 -3.79 15.62 -6.59
N ASP A 130 -4.32 14.50 -6.12
CA ASP A 130 -5.70 14.37 -5.64
C ASP A 130 -5.81 14.41 -4.11
N MET A 131 -4.67 14.48 -3.40
CA MET A 131 -4.64 14.45 -1.94
C MET A 131 -4.95 15.83 -1.34
N ASP A 132 -5.71 15.84 -0.24
CA ASP A 132 -5.94 17.06 0.56
C ASP A 132 -4.78 17.35 1.54
N TYR A 133 -4.01 16.33 1.88
CA TYR A 133 -2.89 16.42 2.83
C TYR A 133 -1.59 16.10 2.11
N THR A 134 -0.73 17.13 1.96
CA THR A 134 0.50 17.07 1.16
C THR A 134 1.72 17.56 1.90
N ASP A 135 1.72 17.48 3.24
CA ASP A 135 2.89 17.85 4.04
C ASP A 135 4.09 16.97 3.68
N ILE A 136 5.18 17.61 3.32
CA ILE A 136 6.40 16.92 2.89
C ILE A 136 7.30 16.66 4.11
N TYR A 137 7.79 15.43 4.20
CA TYR A 137 8.89 15.07 5.09
C TYR A 137 10.06 14.55 4.25
N SER A 138 11.22 15.19 4.35
CA SER A 138 12.37 14.94 3.46
C SER A 138 12.04 15.27 1.99
N CYS A 139 11.80 14.28 1.15
CA CYS A 139 11.58 14.44 -0.29
C CYS A 139 10.16 14.06 -0.75
N TYR A 140 9.37 13.45 0.12
CA TYR A 140 8.09 12.85 -0.23
C TYR A 140 6.97 13.32 0.70
N ILE A 141 5.73 13.14 0.27
CA ILE A 141 4.55 13.32 1.13
C ILE A 141 4.69 12.37 2.33
N SER A 142 4.46 12.93 3.52
CA SER A 142 4.69 12.23 4.78
C SER A 142 3.70 11.10 5.03
N ASP A 143 4.10 10.10 5.82
CA ASP A 143 3.21 9.04 6.28
C ASP A 143 2.06 9.59 7.15
N GLU A 144 2.26 10.74 7.83
CA GLU A 144 1.20 11.44 8.55
C GLU A 144 0.13 11.96 7.58
N SER A 145 0.54 12.58 6.48
CA SER A 145 -0.38 13.05 5.44
C SER A 145 -1.16 11.88 4.82
N LEU A 146 -0.49 10.78 4.53
CA LEU A 146 -1.16 9.55 4.07
C LEU A 146 -2.18 9.04 5.09
N ALA A 147 -1.82 9.00 6.38
CA ALA A 147 -2.74 8.56 7.43
C ALA A 147 -3.98 9.46 7.54
N ARG A 148 -3.80 10.78 7.44
CA ARG A 148 -4.91 11.74 7.41
C ARG A 148 -5.82 11.54 6.19
N GLN A 149 -5.25 11.28 5.02
CA GLN A 149 -6.03 10.98 3.82
C GLN A 149 -6.84 9.69 3.98
N ILE A 150 -6.24 8.64 4.53
CA ILE A 150 -6.95 7.38 4.81
C ILE A 150 -8.13 7.62 5.76
N ILE A 151 -7.94 8.41 6.81
CA ILE A 151 -9.00 8.73 7.77
C ILE A 151 -10.11 9.52 7.09
N LYS A 152 -9.76 10.51 6.26
CA LYS A 152 -10.73 11.28 5.48
C LYS A 152 -11.59 10.37 4.61
N GLU A 153 -10.96 9.51 3.79
CA GLU A 153 -11.67 8.58 2.91
C GLU A 153 -12.57 7.62 3.70
N TYR A 154 -12.10 7.17 4.87
CA TYR A 154 -12.89 6.32 5.75
C TYR A 154 -14.11 7.03 6.33
N GLU A 155 -14.00 8.32 6.69
CA GLU A 155 -15.07 9.11 7.30
C GLU A 155 -16.07 9.68 6.26
N GLU A 156 -15.67 9.80 4.99
CA GLU A 156 -16.59 10.11 3.91
C GLU A 156 -17.59 8.95 3.72
N ASN A 157 -18.88 9.26 3.67
CA ASN A 157 -19.96 8.27 3.56
C ASN A 157 -19.90 7.14 4.63
N PRO A 158 -19.99 7.47 5.93
CA PRO A 158 -19.79 6.49 7.01
C PRO A 158 -20.84 5.37 7.07
N ALA A 159 -21.91 5.45 6.26
CA ALA A 159 -22.91 4.40 6.14
C ALA A 159 -22.48 3.24 5.24
N GLU A 160 -21.42 3.42 4.46
CA GLU A 160 -20.91 2.44 3.50
C GLU A 160 -19.71 1.69 4.08
N GLN A 161 -19.57 0.40 3.73
CA GLN A 161 -18.37 -0.36 4.05
C GLN A 161 -17.30 -0.05 3.00
N LYS A 162 -16.05 0.11 3.47
CA LYS A 162 -14.93 0.47 2.60
C LYS A 162 -13.83 -0.58 2.60
N PHE A 163 -13.26 -0.80 1.44
CA PHE A 163 -11.95 -1.42 1.27
C PHE A 163 -10.96 -0.35 0.84
N ILE A 164 -10.09 0.07 1.75
CA ILE A 164 -9.06 1.07 1.47
C ILE A 164 -7.71 0.36 1.38
N TYR A 165 -7.03 0.51 0.24
CA TYR A 165 -5.69 0.03 0.00
C TYR A 165 -4.73 1.21 -0.16
N ALA A 166 -3.76 1.35 0.72
CA ALA A 166 -2.82 2.46 0.72
C ALA A 166 -1.37 1.98 0.67
N VAL A 167 -0.53 2.66 -0.11
CA VAL A 167 0.91 2.40 -0.20
C VAL A 167 1.66 3.68 0.15
N SER A 168 2.53 3.65 1.17
CA SER A 168 3.31 4.82 1.57
C SER A 168 4.48 5.08 0.61
N ILE A 169 5.12 6.25 0.72
CA ILE A 169 6.32 6.65 -0.03
C ILE A 169 7.37 7.29 0.87
N GLY A 170 7.01 7.68 2.10
CA GLY A 170 7.85 8.51 2.97
C GLY A 170 9.25 7.96 3.26
N ASN A 171 9.43 6.64 3.19
CA ASN A 171 10.73 5.98 3.42
C ASN A 171 11.47 5.61 2.12
N HIS A 172 10.97 6.01 0.96
CA HIS A 172 11.63 5.74 -0.32
C HIS A 172 12.96 6.51 -0.43
N ILE A 173 14.02 5.85 -0.96
CA ILE A 173 15.38 6.39 -1.06
C ILE A 173 15.63 6.84 -2.51
#